data_437c047e27a24aeac253075f6cd36992
#
_entry.id   437c047e27a24aeac253075f6cd36992
#
_cell.length_a   1.000
_cell.length_b   1.000
_cell.length_c   1.000
_cell.angle_alpha   90.00
_cell.angle_beta   90.00
_cell.angle_gamma   90.00
#
_symmetry.space_group_name_H-M   'P 1'
#
loop_
_entity.id
_entity.type
_entity.pdbx_description
1 polymer ?
#
loop_
_entity_poly.entity_id
_entity_poly.type
_entity_poly.pdbx_seq_one_letter_code
_entity_poly.pdbx_strand_id
1 'polypeptide(L)'
;MRILVTGGCGFIGSNFVRHLLAHSAHTIINLDKLTYAGNLENLTDVDKDPRYRFVRADIAEEADVARACEGGVDAIVNFAAESHVDRSIIDPAAFIRTNIHGTYNLLEWARHNGVTKFVQVSTDEVYGSLGATGKFTETTPLSPNSPYSASKASADLLAMAYVKTFGTPAVITRCSNNYGPYQFPEKLIPLLITNAVQDIELPIYGDGMNIRDWIHVEDHCRAIALVLEQGKVGCVYNVGADSEKTNLDVVTSILDILGKPHSLIKYVKDRPGHDRRYAIDNTRVRTELGFQVTRDFRTGLGETVEWYDRNRSWWHRIRTGEYLEYYEKMYRNR
;
A
#
# COMPACT_ATOMS: atom_id res chain seq x y z
N MET A 1 -13.74 5.94 -18.46
CA MET A 1 -13.47 4.50 -18.30
C MET A 1 -14.29 3.94 -17.15
N ARG A 2 -14.66 2.67 -17.24
CA ARG A 2 -15.17 1.88 -16.11
C ARG A 2 -14.01 1.08 -15.52
N ILE A 3 -13.62 1.37 -14.30
CA ILE A 3 -12.38 0.87 -13.68
C ILE A 3 -12.73 -0.07 -12.53
N LEU A 4 -12.15 -1.27 -12.55
CA LEU A 4 -12.12 -2.16 -11.38
C LEU A 4 -10.95 -1.74 -10.49
N VAL A 5 -11.25 -1.32 -9.27
CA VAL A 5 -10.28 -1.09 -8.20
C VAL A 5 -10.43 -2.25 -7.20
N THR A 6 -9.41 -3.09 -7.07
CA THR A 6 -9.43 -4.17 -6.06
C THR A 6 -8.73 -3.72 -4.79
N GLY A 7 -9.20 -4.16 -3.62
CA GLY A 7 -8.66 -3.69 -2.34
C GLY A 7 -8.99 -2.22 -2.04
N GLY A 8 -10.09 -1.71 -2.61
CA GLY A 8 -10.46 -0.30 -2.51
C GLY A 8 -11.01 0.12 -1.13
N CYS A 9 -11.28 -0.82 -0.23
CA CYS A 9 -11.63 -0.51 1.17
C CYS A 9 -10.39 -0.44 2.09
N GLY A 10 -9.20 -0.77 1.57
CA GLY A 10 -7.93 -0.63 2.27
C GLY A 10 -7.41 0.81 2.25
N PHE A 11 -6.23 1.02 2.84
CA PHE A 11 -5.58 2.33 2.98
C PHE A 11 -5.36 3.05 1.64
N ILE A 12 -4.52 2.49 0.77
CA ILE A 12 -4.15 3.16 -0.48
C ILE A 12 -5.33 3.13 -1.45
N GLY A 13 -6.05 1.99 -1.53
CA GLY A 13 -7.18 1.82 -2.44
C GLY A 13 -8.31 2.82 -2.17
N SER A 14 -8.66 3.11 -0.90
CA SER A 14 -9.72 4.08 -0.56
C SER A 14 -9.33 5.51 -0.91
N ASN A 15 -8.07 5.89 -0.69
CA ASN A 15 -7.56 7.19 -1.14
C ASN A 15 -7.53 7.29 -2.67
N PHE A 16 -7.21 6.20 -3.38
CA PHE A 16 -7.23 6.18 -4.84
C PHE A 16 -8.65 6.29 -5.41
N VAL A 17 -9.64 5.60 -4.81
CA VAL A 17 -11.05 5.75 -5.18
C VAL A 17 -11.50 7.21 -5.05
N ARG A 18 -11.20 7.87 -3.93
CA ARG A 18 -11.49 9.30 -3.74
C ARG A 18 -10.81 10.16 -4.78
N HIS A 19 -9.52 9.90 -5.02
CA HIS A 19 -8.75 10.65 -6.00
C HIS A 19 -9.40 10.58 -7.39
N LEU A 20 -9.77 9.39 -7.86
CA LEU A 20 -10.42 9.23 -9.16
C LEU A 20 -11.79 9.90 -9.22
N LEU A 21 -12.63 9.76 -8.18
CA LEU A 21 -13.95 10.40 -8.15
C LEU A 21 -13.87 11.93 -8.13
N ALA A 22 -12.83 12.48 -7.47
CA ALA A 22 -12.63 13.93 -7.40
C ALA A 22 -12.04 14.54 -8.67
N HIS A 23 -11.17 13.80 -9.40
CA HIS A 23 -10.36 14.38 -10.48
C HIS A 23 -10.64 13.78 -11.87
N SER A 24 -11.61 12.88 -12.00
CA SER A 24 -11.97 12.27 -13.28
C SER A 24 -13.46 12.03 -13.42
N ALA A 25 -13.89 11.68 -14.64
CA ALA A 25 -15.26 11.24 -14.93
C ALA A 25 -15.38 9.70 -14.97
N HIS A 26 -14.46 8.97 -14.36
CA HIS A 26 -14.46 7.52 -14.37
C HIS A 26 -15.57 6.93 -13.49
N THR A 27 -16.07 5.77 -13.87
CA THR A 27 -16.94 4.92 -13.04
C THR A 27 -16.08 3.87 -12.35
N ILE A 28 -16.29 3.67 -11.07
CA ILE A 28 -15.46 2.81 -10.24
C ILE A 28 -16.27 1.64 -9.70
N ILE A 29 -15.76 0.44 -9.92
CA ILE A 29 -16.18 -0.78 -9.25
C ILE A 29 -15.11 -1.08 -8.22
N ASN A 30 -15.45 -1.01 -6.94
CA ASN A 30 -14.56 -1.38 -5.84
C ASN A 30 -14.82 -2.83 -5.43
N LEU A 31 -13.88 -3.71 -5.71
CA LEU A 31 -13.89 -5.09 -5.24
C LEU A 31 -13.03 -5.22 -4.00
N ASP A 32 -13.63 -5.62 -2.88
CA ASP A 32 -12.88 -5.86 -1.65
C ASP A 32 -13.49 -7.05 -0.88
N LYS A 33 -12.63 -7.87 -0.31
CA LYS A 33 -13.03 -9.04 0.49
C LYS A 33 -13.44 -8.66 1.91
N LEU A 34 -13.03 -7.45 2.37
CA LEU A 34 -13.19 -6.98 3.75
C LEU A 34 -12.51 -7.90 4.75
N THR A 35 -11.20 -8.14 4.56
CA THR A 35 -10.34 -8.73 5.58
C THR A 35 -10.06 -7.71 6.69
N TYR A 36 -9.16 -8.03 7.60
CA TYR A 36 -8.87 -7.19 8.77
C TYR A 36 -8.51 -5.71 8.44
N ALA A 37 -7.89 -5.44 7.28
CA ALA A 37 -7.50 -4.09 6.85
C ALA A 37 -8.51 -3.41 5.91
N GLY A 38 -9.51 -4.13 5.42
CA GLY A 38 -10.59 -3.60 4.60
C GLY A 38 -11.71 -3.03 5.46
N ASN A 39 -11.96 -1.73 5.35
CA ASN A 39 -12.99 -1.05 6.16
C ASN A 39 -13.89 -0.18 5.27
N LEU A 40 -15.20 -0.47 5.26
CA LEU A 40 -16.19 0.30 4.52
C LEU A 40 -16.29 1.76 5.00
N GLU A 41 -16.00 2.02 6.27
CA GLU A 41 -15.97 3.37 6.82
C GLU A 41 -14.95 4.28 6.11
N ASN A 42 -13.95 3.67 5.47
CA ASN A 42 -12.97 4.43 4.68
C ASN A 42 -13.58 5.14 3.47
N LEU A 43 -14.79 4.84 3.04
CA LEU A 43 -15.43 5.35 1.82
C LEU A 43 -16.83 5.93 2.04
N THR A 44 -17.23 6.19 3.30
CA THR A 44 -18.57 6.71 3.63
C THR A 44 -18.86 8.08 3.05
N ASP A 45 -17.84 8.85 2.72
CA ASP A 45 -17.92 10.16 2.07
C ASP A 45 -18.22 10.07 0.57
N VAL A 46 -17.97 8.92 -0.06
CA VAL A 46 -18.14 8.70 -1.50
C VAL A 46 -19.06 7.53 -1.85
N ASP A 47 -19.61 6.82 -0.86
CA ASP A 47 -20.43 5.62 -1.05
C ASP A 47 -21.75 5.89 -1.83
N LYS A 48 -22.22 7.15 -1.85
CA LYS A 48 -23.41 7.62 -2.55
C LYS A 48 -23.12 8.23 -3.93
N ASP A 49 -21.87 8.34 -4.36
CA ASP A 49 -21.55 8.83 -5.69
C ASP A 49 -22.11 7.83 -6.75
N PRO A 50 -22.95 8.28 -7.71
CA PRO A 50 -23.54 7.38 -8.72
C PRO A 50 -22.49 6.69 -9.60
N ARG A 51 -21.26 7.17 -9.61
CA ARG A 51 -20.14 6.55 -10.34
C ARG A 51 -19.41 5.48 -9.51
N TYR A 52 -19.77 5.28 -8.24
CA TYR A 52 -19.14 4.31 -7.35
C TYR A 52 -20.06 3.11 -7.09
N ARG A 53 -19.51 1.91 -7.18
CA ARG A 53 -20.18 0.66 -6.81
C ARG A 53 -19.25 -0.23 -6.00
N PHE A 54 -19.68 -0.65 -4.83
CA PHE A 54 -18.98 -1.65 -4.01
C PHE A 54 -19.44 -3.06 -4.34
N VAL A 55 -18.50 -4.01 -4.40
CA VAL A 55 -18.75 -5.46 -4.54
C VAL A 55 -17.89 -6.20 -3.53
N ARG A 56 -18.54 -6.86 -2.56
CA ARG A 56 -17.83 -7.76 -1.66
C ARG A 56 -17.47 -9.05 -2.41
N ALA A 57 -16.16 -9.28 -2.63
CA ALA A 57 -15.65 -10.36 -3.44
C ALA A 57 -14.18 -10.66 -3.12
N ASP A 58 -13.72 -11.89 -3.37
CA ASP A 58 -12.34 -12.32 -3.23
C ASP A 58 -11.68 -12.46 -4.61
N ILE A 59 -10.57 -11.76 -4.86
CA ILE A 59 -9.83 -11.89 -6.11
C ILE A 59 -9.25 -13.29 -6.33
N ALA A 60 -9.09 -14.07 -5.26
CA ALA A 60 -8.65 -15.46 -5.33
C ALA A 60 -9.75 -16.43 -5.83
N GLU A 61 -10.98 -15.95 -6.04
CA GLU A 61 -12.12 -16.72 -6.57
C GLU A 61 -12.48 -16.18 -7.97
N GLU A 62 -12.32 -17.00 -9.00
CA GLU A 62 -12.60 -16.61 -10.40
C GLU A 62 -14.05 -16.13 -10.58
N ALA A 63 -15.02 -16.85 -9.99
CA ALA A 63 -16.44 -16.48 -10.05
C ALA A 63 -16.72 -15.11 -9.44
N ASP A 64 -16.00 -14.72 -8.38
CA ASP A 64 -16.12 -13.43 -7.72
C ASP A 64 -15.58 -12.30 -8.60
N VAL A 65 -14.43 -12.53 -9.27
CA VAL A 65 -13.88 -11.59 -10.25
C VAL A 65 -14.85 -11.39 -11.41
N ALA A 66 -15.38 -12.48 -11.99
CA ALA A 66 -16.36 -12.42 -13.08
C ALA A 66 -17.61 -11.64 -12.68
N ARG A 67 -18.18 -11.90 -11.49
CA ARG A 67 -19.35 -11.19 -10.94
C ARG A 67 -19.06 -9.71 -10.70
N ALA A 68 -17.89 -9.35 -10.18
CA ALA A 68 -17.53 -7.95 -9.98
C ALA A 68 -17.41 -7.17 -11.29
N CYS A 69 -16.91 -7.83 -12.33
CA CYS A 69 -16.69 -7.26 -13.66
C CYS A 69 -17.90 -7.40 -14.61
N GLU A 70 -19.06 -7.84 -14.12
CA GLU A 70 -20.26 -7.98 -14.93
C GLU A 70 -20.62 -6.66 -15.64
N GLY A 71 -20.88 -6.75 -16.95
CA GLY A 71 -21.07 -5.60 -17.83
C GLY A 71 -19.77 -4.98 -18.35
N GLY A 72 -18.62 -5.64 -18.14
CA GLY A 72 -17.29 -5.23 -18.63
C GLY A 72 -16.60 -4.16 -17.78
N VAL A 73 -15.29 -4.08 -17.88
CA VAL A 73 -14.44 -2.99 -17.35
C VAL A 73 -13.37 -2.64 -18.38
N ASP A 74 -13.01 -1.37 -18.45
CA ASP A 74 -11.99 -0.87 -19.37
C ASP A 74 -10.59 -1.05 -18.78
N ALA A 75 -10.46 -0.92 -17.47
CA ALA A 75 -9.18 -0.99 -16.77
C ALA A 75 -9.31 -1.67 -15.40
N ILE A 76 -8.20 -2.26 -14.94
CA ILE A 76 -8.07 -2.86 -13.60
C ILE A 76 -6.90 -2.19 -12.88
N VAL A 77 -7.10 -1.77 -11.63
CA VAL A 77 -6.02 -1.32 -10.73
C VAL A 77 -6.02 -2.22 -9.50
N ASN A 78 -5.00 -3.07 -9.39
CA ASN A 78 -4.93 -4.11 -8.38
C ASN A 78 -4.17 -3.65 -7.14
N PHE A 79 -4.91 -3.22 -6.10
CA PHE A 79 -4.38 -2.97 -4.74
C PHE A 79 -4.60 -4.16 -3.81
N ALA A 80 -5.52 -5.09 -4.13
CA ALA A 80 -5.85 -6.19 -3.24
C ALA A 80 -4.62 -7.05 -2.96
N ALA A 81 -4.23 -7.13 -1.70
CA ALA A 81 -3.09 -7.88 -1.23
C ALA A 81 -3.16 -8.11 0.29
N GLU A 82 -2.66 -9.23 0.74
CA GLU A 82 -2.13 -9.34 2.09
C GLU A 82 -0.82 -8.56 2.16
N SER A 83 -0.66 -7.63 3.13
CA SER A 83 0.40 -6.61 3.06
C SER A 83 1.23 -6.44 4.33
N HIS A 84 1.00 -7.20 5.40
CA HIS A 84 1.74 -7.06 6.65
C HIS A 84 2.86 -8.10 6.74
N VAL A 85 4.12 -7.64 6.74
CA VAL A 85 5.30 -8.53 6.74
C VAL A 85 5.28 -9.51 7.90
N ASP A 86 5.01 -9.05 9.14
CA ASP A 86 5.00 -9.93 10.31
C ASP A 86 3.91 -11.02 10.22
N ARG A 87 2.73 -10.68 9.65
CA ARG A 87 1.68 -11.67 9.37
C ARG A 87 2.13 -12.70 8.33
N SER A 88 2.94 -12.29 7.32
CA SER A 88 3.47 -13.21 6.32
C SER A 88 4.44 -14.25 6.89
N ILE A 89 5.11 -13.92 8.00
CA ILE A 89 5.98 -14.86 8.72
C ILE A 89 5.14 -15.89 9.50
N ILE A 90 3.97 -15.49 9.98
CA ILE A 90 3.07 -16.34 10.75
C ILE A 90 2.24 -17.26 9.84
N ASP A 91 1.64 -16.69 8.79
CA ASP A 91 0.79 -17.40 7.81
C ASP A 91 1.14 -16.97 6.37
N PRO A 92 2.15 -17.59 5.74
CA PRO A 92 2.51 -17.28 4.37
C PRO A 92 1.48 -17.75 3.33
N ALA A 93 0.62 -18.72 3.66
CA ALA A 93 -0.34 -19.31 2.71
C ALA A 93 -1.38 -18.28 2.23
N ALA A 94 -1.86 -17.40 3.12
CA ALA A 94 -2.78 -16.32 2.78
C ALA A 94 -2.18 -15.36 1.73
N PHE A 95 -0.87 -15.10 1.81
CA PHE A 95 -0.15 -14.24 0.86
C PHE A 95 -0.01 -14.88 -0.52
N ILE A 96 0.28 -16.17 -0.59
CA ILE A 96 0.32 -16.93 -1.85
C ILE A 96 -1.06 -16.91 -2.51
N ARG A 97 -2.11 -17.22 -1.76
CA ARG A 97 -3.47 -17.27 -2.26
C ARG A 97 -3.93 -15.90 -2.78
N THR A 98 -3.79 -14.84 -1.99
CA THR A 98 -4.27 -13.51 -2.38
C THR A 98 -3.35 -12.85 -3.41
N ASN A 99 -2.05 -12.74 -3.11
CA ASN A 99 -1.15 -11.91 -3.91
C ASN A 99 -0.75 -12.58 -5.23
N ILE A 100 -0.61 -13.91 -5.26
CA ILE A 100 -0.21 -14.63 -6.49
C ILE A 100 -1.44 -15.14 -7.23
N HIS A 101 -2.24 -16.01 -6.59
CA HIS A 101 -3.39 -16.62 -7.26
C HIS A 101 -4.47 -15.58 -7.58
N GLY A 102 -4.74 -14.63 -6.67
CA GLY A 102 -5.66 -13.53 -6.97
C GLY A 102 -5.20 -12.64 -8.13
N THR A 103 -3.90 -12.32 -8.21
CA THR A 103 -3.36 -11.58 -9.37
C THR A 103 -3.48 -12.39 -10.66
N TYR A 104 -3.24 -13.72 -10.61
CA TYR A 104 -3.44 -14.61 -11.74
C TYR A 104 -4.89 -14.55 -12.27
N ASN A 105 -5.90 -14.66 -11.40
CA ASN A 105 -7.31 -14.60 -11.81
C ASN A 105 -7.67 -13.26 -12.49
N LEU A 106 -7.16 -12.15 -11.95
CA LEU A 106 -7.37 -10.83 -12.54
C LEU A 106 -6.70 -10.70 -13.93
N LEU A 107 -5.50 -11.24 -14.09
CA LEU A 107 -4.78 -11.25 -15.37
C LEU A 107 -5.48 -12.14 -16.40
N GLU A 108 -5.98 -13.32 -16.01
CA GLU A 108 -6.78 -14.19 -16.88
C GLU A 108 -8.06 -13.49 -17.30
N TRP A 109 -8.77 -12.86 -16.38
CA TRP A 109 -9.96 -12.11 -16.71
C TRP A 109 -9.65 -10.96 -17.69
N ALA A 110 -8.59 -10.20 -17.43
CA ALA A 110 -8.16 -9.09 -18.29
C ALA A 110 -7.82 -9.56 -19.72
N ARG A 111 -7.13 -10.69 -19.83
CA ARG A 111 -6.73 -11.29 -21.11
C ARG A 111 -7.93 -11.64 -21.99
N HIS A 112 -9.02 -12.12 -21.38
CA HIS A 112 -10.18 -12.64 -22.13
C HIS A 112 -11.29 -11.60 -22.35
N ASN A 113 -11.26 -10.45 -21.68
CA ASN A 113 -12.39 -9.52 -21.65
C ASN A 113 -12.05 -8.10 -22.16
N GLY A 114 -11.01 -7.94 -22.99
CA GLY A 114 -10.74 -6.69 -23.68
C GLY A 114 -10.32 -5.52 -22.79
N VAL A 115 -9.74 -5.81 -21.62
CA VAL A 115 -9.17 -4.77 -20.73
C VAL A 115 -8.07 -4.02 -21.49
N THR A 116 -8.12 -2.70 -21.45
CA THR A 116 -7.16 -1.83 -22.15
C THR A 116 -5.97 -1.41 -21.28
N LYS A 117 -6.09 -1.54 -19.96
CA LYS A 117 -5.03 -1.24 -19.00
C LYS A 117 -5.17 -2.08 -17.72
N PHE A 118 -4.09 -2.73 -17.31
CA PHE A 118 -3.96 -3.41 -16.03
C PHE A 118 -2.82 -2.79 -15.24
N VAL A 119 -3.10 -2.20 -14.08
CA VAL A 119 -2.07 -1.62 -13.19
C VAL A 119 -1.88 -2.55 -11.99
N GLN A 120 -0.70 -3.16 -11.90
CA GLN A 120 -0.29 -3.93 -10.72
C GLN A 120 0.40 -3.00 -9.73
N VAL A 121 -0.23 -2.76 -8.59
CA VAL A 121 0.38 -1.97 -7.51
C VAL A 121 1.25 -2.89 -6.65
N SER A 122 2.55 -2.64 -6.66
CA SER A 122 3.59 -3.42 -5.98
C SER A 122 4.36 -2.56 -4.98
N THR A 123 5.50 -3.03 -4.51
CA THR A 123 6.31 -2.46 -3.43
C THR A 123 7.79 -2.50 -3.80
N ASP A 124 8.59 -1.61 -3.24
CA ASP A 124 10.05 -1.60 -3.31
C ASP A 124 10.69 -2.77 -2.54
N GLU A 125 9.97 -3.38 -1.60
CA GLU A 125 10.43 -4.56 -0.85
C GLU A 125 10.75 -5.76 -1.75
N VAL A 126 10.26 -5.78 -2.99
CA VAL A 126 10.60 -6.83 -3.98
C VAL A 126 12.07 -6.80 -4.41
N TYR A 127 12.74 -5.66 -4.23
CA TYR A 127 14.17 -5.51 -4.57
C TYR A 127 15.13 -6.06 -3.50
N GLY A 128 14.65 -6.27 -2.27
CA GLY A 128 15.47 -6.68 -1.14
C GLY A 128 16.04 -5.49 -0.36
N SER A 129 17.19 -5.64 0.26
CA SER A 129 17.81 -4.63 1.11
C SER A 129 18.97 -3.91 0.43
N LEU A 130 19.04 -2.58 0.58
CA LEU A 130 20.18 -1.78 0.16
C LEU A 130 21.26 -1.72 1.25
N GLY A 131 22.52 -1.52 0.79
CA GLY A 131 23.60 -1.03 1.64
C GLY A 131 23.45 0.43 2.03
N ALA A 132 24.54 1.05 2.49
CA ALA A 132 24.54 2.44 2.96
C ALA A 132 24.24 3.47 1.86
N THR A 133 24.48 3.14 0.61
CA THR A 133 24.37 4.04 -0.54
C THR A 133 23.57 3.42 -1.70
N GLY A 134 23.25 4.20 -2.71
CA GLY A 134 22.53 3.77 -3.90
C GLY A 134 21.01 3.83 -3.74
N LYS A 135 20.31 3.53 -4.85
CA LYS A 135 18.86 3.42 -4.94
C LYS A 135 18.49 2.28 -5.86
N PHE A 136 17.36 1.64 -5.60
CA PHE A 136 16.77 0.68 -6.52
C PHE A 136 16.20 1.38 -7.76
N THR A 137 16.59 0.93 -8.93
CA THR A 137 15.99 1.31 -10.21
C THR A 137 15.03 0.23 -10.67
N GLU A 138 14.22 0.51 -11.68
CA GLU A 138 13.29 -0.47 -12.25
C GLU A 138 13.98 -1.67 -12.91
N THR A 139 15.28 -1.57 -13.18
CA THR A 139 16.14 -2.64 -13.72
C THR A 139 16.87 -3.45 -12.64
N THR A 140 16.80 -3.03 -11.38
CA THR A 140 17.40 -3.77 -10.27
C THR A 140 16.76 -5.18 -10.18
N PRO A 141 17.56 -6.26 -10.10
CA PRO A 141 17.03 -7.61 -9.92
C PRO A 141 16.16 -7.74 -8.66
N LEU A 142 15.12 -8.57 -8.74
CA LEU A 142 14.27 -8.87 -7.59
C LEU A 142 14.99 -9.83 -6.65
N SER A 143 15.04 -9.48 -5.36
CA SER A 143 15.70 -10.28 -4.31
C SER A 143 14.93 -10.17 -2.99
N PRO A 144 13.64 -10.57 -2.94
CA PRO A 144 12.78 -10.38 -1.77
C PRO A 144 13.24 -11.21 -0.56
N ASN A 145 13.13 -10.63 0.65
CA ASN A 145 13.62 -11.23 1.90
C ASN A 145 12.49 -11.71 2.84
N SER A 146 11.23 -11.56 2.46
CA SER A 146 10.09 -12.00 3.27
C SER A 146 9.06 -12.74 2.41
N PRO A 147 8.17 -13.58 3.01
CA PRO A 147 7.07 -14.21 2.26
C PRO A 147 6.14 -13.18 1.59
N TYR A 148 5.91 -12.02 2.24
CA TYR A 148 5.18 -10.91 1.63
C TYR A 148 5.87 -10.40 0.37
N SER A 149 7.11 -9.96 0.48
CA SER A 149 7.84 -9.39 -0.66
C SER A 149 8.04 -10.42 -1.79
N ALA A 150 8.24 -11.71 -1.44
CA ALA A 150 8.31 -12.80 -2.42
C ALA A 150 6.98 -12.98 -3.16
N SER A 151 5.84 -12.91 -2.47
CA SER A 151 4.52 -13.01 -3.10
C SER A 151 4.23 -11.82 -4.04
N LYS A 152 4.65 -10.60 -3.67
CA LYS A 152 4.54 -9.41 -4.53
C LYS A 152 5.45 -9.50 -5.75
N ALA A 153 6.70 -9.95 -5.58
CA ALA A 153 7.62 -10.19 -6.69
C ALA A 153 7.07 -11.25 -7.66
N SER A 154 6.44 -12.30 -7.16
CA SER A 154 5.78 -13.33 -7.98
C SER A 154 4.62 -12.75 -8.79
N ALA A 155 3.79 -11.87 -8.19
CA ALA A 155 2.73 -11.18 -8.89
C ALA A 155 3.25 -10.26 -10.00
N ASP A 156 4.36 -9.54 -9.75
CA ASP A 156 5.03 -8.71 -10.76
C ASP A 156 5.55 -9.57 -11.93
N LEU A 157 6.19 -10.69 -11.63
CA LEU A 157 6.71 -11.60 -12.65
C LEU A 157 5.58 -12.21 -13.48
N LEU A 158 4.44 -12.58 -12.88
CA LEU A 158 3.26 -13.04 -13.61
C LEU A 158 2.74 -11.93 -14.54
N ALA A 159 2.54 -10.71 -14.04
CA ALA A 159 2.07 -9.61 -14.87
C ALA A 159 2.98 -9.38 -16.08
N MET A 160 4.30 -9.39 -15.89
CA MET A 160 5.27 -9.25 -16.99
C MET A 160 5.30 -10.44 -17.95
N ALA A 161 5.10 -11.66 -17.45
CA ALA A 161 4.95 -12.84 -18.30
C ALA A 161 3.70 -12.75 -19.18
N TYR A 162 2.57 -12.27 -18.63
CA TYR A 162 1.33 -12.06 -19.37
C TYR A 162 1.47 -11.01 -20.46
N VAL A 163 2.21 -9.93 -20.21
CA VAL A 163 2.55 -8.95 -21.25
C VAL A 163 3.29 -9.63 -22.40
N LYS A 164 4.35 -10.38 -22.09
CA LYS A 164 5.23 -10.99 -23.11
C LYS A 164 4.57 -12.13 -23.87
N THR A 165 3.79 -12.96 -23.19
CA THR A 165 3.22 -14.19 -23.77
C THR A 165 1.88 -13.94 -24.46
N PHE A 166 1.05 -13.10 -23.86
CA PHE A 166 -0.34 -12.93 -24.29
C PHE A 166 -0.67 -11.51 -24.76
N GLY A 167 0.26 -10.54 -24.64
CA GLY A 167 0.00 -9.15 -24.97
C GLY A 167 -0.94 -8.44 -24.00
N THR A 168 -1.15 -8.99 -22.79
CA THR A 168 -2.00 -8.36 -21.76
C THR A 168 -1.46 -6.97 -21.42
N PRO A 169 -2.30 -5.91 -21.42
CA PRO A 169 -1.83 -4.52 -21.31
C PRO A 169 -1.47 -4.14 -19.87
N ALA A 170 -0.55 -4.88 -19.24
CA ALA A 170 -0.16 -4.66 -17.85
C ALA A 170 1.02 -3.68 -17.73
N VAL A 171 0.98 -2.90 -16.65
CA VAL A 171 2.02 -2.00 -16.17
C VAL A 171 2.15 -2.16 -14.65
N ILE A 172 3.35 -2.01 -14.11
CA ILE A 172 3.63 -2.22 -12.69
C ILE A 172 4.07 -0.90 -12.05
N THR A 173 3.56 -0.60 -10.85
CA THR A 173 4.13 0.42 -9.97
C THR A 173 4.77 -0.23 -8.77
N ARG A 174 5.97 0.20 -8.39
CA ARG A 174 6.64 -0.20 -7.14
C ARG A 174 6.82 1.02 -6.28
N CYS A 175 6.12 1.06 -5.14
CA CYS A 175 6.15 2.24 -4.28
C CYS A 175 7.04 2.05 -3.06
N SER A 176 7.56 3.17 -2.56
CA SER A 176 8.17 3.29 -1.24
C SER A 176 7.11 3.27 -0.12
N ASN A 177 7.53 3.43 1.13
CA ASN A 177 6.64 3.37 2.28
C ASN A 177 5.60 4.50 2.27
N ASN A 178 4.33 4.11 2.24
CA ASN A 178 3.21 5.06 2.27
C ASN A 178 2.82 5.45 3.69
N TYR A 179 2.36 6.69 3.86
CA TYR A 179 1.73 7.18 5.08
C TYR A 179 0.60 8.16 4.74
N GLY A 180 -0.34 8.36 5.67
CA GLY A 180 -1.45 9.28 5.47
C GLY A 180 -2.77 8.81 6.08
N PRO A 181 -3.89 9.50 5.77
CA PRO A 181 -5.23 9.17 6.23
C PRO A 181 -5.66 7.73 5.91
N TYR A 182 -6.41 7.10 6.83
CA TYR A 182 -6.96 5.75 6.71
C TYR A 182 -5.96 4.59 6.72
N GLN A 183 -4.68 4.82 7.04
CA GLN A 183 -3.72 3.74 7.20
C GLN A 183 -4.03 2.92 8.45
N PHE A 184 -4.09 1.59 8.30
CA PHE A 184 -4.44 0.69 9.40
C PHE A 184 -3.43 0.81 10.57
N PRO A 185 -3.89 0.90 11.83
CA PRO A 185 -3.05 1.27 12.97
C PRO A 185 -2.03 0.22 13.43
N GLU A 186 -1.84 -0.89 12.71
CA GLU A 186 -0.71 -1.82 12.89
C GLU A 186 0.59 -1.38 12.19
N LYS A 187 0.50 -0.44 11.24
CA LYS A 187 1.66 0.09 10.52
C LYS A 187 2.38 1.16 11.36
N LEU A 188 3.69 1.35 11.09
CA LEU A 188 4.58 2.15 11.95
C LEU A 188 3.99 3.54 12.30
N ILE A 189 3.74 4.40 11.31
CA ILE A 189 3.31 5.78 11.58
C ILE A 189 1.98 5.83 12.33
N PRO A 190 0.88 5.17 11.89
CA PRO A 190 -0.37 5.24 12.63
C PRO A 190 -0.31 4.56 14.00
N LEU A 191 0.49 3.50 14.16
CA LEU A 191 0.73 2.89 15.47
C LEU A 191 1.36 3.89 16.45
N LEU A 192 2.42 4.56 16.01
CA LEU A 192 3.11 5.55 16.84
C LEU A 192 2.20 6.73 17.19
N ILE A 193 1.43 7.26 16.22
CA ILE A 193 0.49 8.36 16.46
C ILE A 193 -0.58 7.95 17.48
N THR A 194 -1.25 6.81 17.25
CA THR A 194 -2.35 6.38 18.11
C THR A 194 -1.90 6.00 19.52
N ASN A 195 -0.68 5.48 19.68
CA ASN A 195 -0.08 5.26 21.00
C ASN A 195 0.30 6.58 21.67
N ALA A 196 0.98 7.49 20.96
CA ALA A 196 1.40 8.78 21.52
C ALA A 196 0.21 9.62 21.99
N VAL A 197 -0.91 9.63 21.23
CA VAL A 197 -2.15 10.32 21.62
C VAL A 197 -2.73 9.77 22.92
N GLN A 198 -2.51 8.48 23.23
CA GLN A 198 -2.99 7.80 24.43
C GLN A 198 -1.95 7.72 25.55
N ASP A 199 -0.78 8.36 25.40
CA ASP A 199 0.36 8.26 26.34
C ASP A 199 0.84 6.81 26.57
N ILE A 200 0.72 5.95 25.55
CA ILE A 200 1.19 4.57 25.55
C ILE A 200 2.62 4.53 24.98
N GLU A 201 3.46 3.62 25.47
CA GLU A 201 4.82 3.40 24.96
C GLU A 201 4.84 3.16 23.44
N LEU A 202 5.84 3.72 22.76
CA LEU A 202 6.03 3.63 21.32
C LEU A 202 7.12 2.59 21.00
N PRO A 203 6.75 1.39 20.56
CA PRO A 203 7.71 0.33 20.30
C PRO A 203 8.55 0.63 19.06
N ILE A 204 9.86 0.60 19.19
CA ILE A 204 10.84 0.76 18.12
C ILE A 204 11.69 -0.50 18.03
N TYR A 205 11.70 -1.15 16.87
CA TYR A 205 12.48 -2.35 16.62
C TYR A 205 13.98 -2.06 16.59
N GLY A 206 14.78 -2.89 17.29
CA GLY A 206 16.22 -2.84 17.31
C GLY A 206 16.76 -1.48 17.80
N ASP A 207 17.63 -0.85 17.03
CA ASP A 207 18.22 0.45 17.32
C ASP A 207 17.45 1.64 16.72
N GLY A 208 16.35 1.39 16.00
CA GLY A 208 15.56 2.42 15.34
C GLY A 208 16.19 3.04 14.09
N MET A 209 17.36 2.55 13.66
CA MET A 209 18.13 3.13 12.55
C MET A 209 17.82 2.51 11.19
N ASN A 210 16.75 1.71 11.07
CA ASN A 210 16.25 1.25 9.77
C ASN A 210 15.72 2.44 8.98
N ILE A 211 16.14 2.56 7.72
CA ILE A 211 15.83 3.70 6.85
C ILE A 211 14.74 3.28 5.86
N ARG A 212 13.75 4.17 5.69
CA ARG A 212 12.68 4.05 4.69
C ARG A 212 12.52 5.35 3.93
N ASP A 213 12.21 5.26 2.64
CA ASP A 213 11.72 6.39 1.86
C ASP A 213 10.21 6.50 2.08
N TRP A 214 9.72 7.69 2.42
CA TRP A 214 8.32 7.92 2.82
C TRP A 214 7.60 8.79 1.82
N ILE A 215 6.49 8.27 1.24
CA ILE A 215 5.61 9.01 0.33
C ILE A 215 4.22 9.19 0.93
N HIS A 216 3.67 10.40 0.86
CA HIS A 216 2.29 10.63 1.25
C HIS A 216 1.32 9.90 0.30
N VAL A 217 0.28 9.30 0.85
CA VAL A 217 -0.66 8.44 0.10
C VAL A 217 -1.33 9.16 -1.07
N GLU A 218 -1.63 10.44 -0.95
CA GLU A 218 -2.22 11.21 -2.06
C GLU A 218 -1.24 11.40 -3.22
N ASP A 219 0.04 11.62 -2.96
CA ASP A 219 1.06 11.68 -4.01
C ASP A 219 1.21 10.32 -4.70
N HIS A 220 1.18 9.22 -3.94
CA HIS A 220 1.17 7.87 -4.52
C HIS A 220 -0.07 7.64 -5.39
N CYS A 221 -1.28 8.02 -4.93
CA CYS A 221 -2.50 7.90 -5.72
C CYS A 221 -2.43 8.70 -7.03
N ARG A 222 -1.85 9.91 -7.00
CA ARG A 222 -1.60 10.71 -8.22
C ARG A 222 -0.65 10.01 -9.19
N ALA A 223 0.42 9.42 -8.68
CA ALA A 223 1.35 8.65 -9.52
C ALA A 223 0.66 7.45 -10.17
N ILE A 224 -0.16 6.69 -9.42
CA ILE A 224 -0.93 5.56 -9.97
C ILE A 224 -1.92 6.03 -11.03
N ALA A 225 -2.60 7.17 -10.83
CA ALA A 225 -3.52 7.73 -11.82
C ALA A 225 -2.77 8.11 -13.12
N LEU A 226 -1.59 8.73 -13.02
CA LEU A 226 -0.73 9.00 -14.19
C LEU A 226 -0.31 7.71 -14.90
N VAL A 227 0.06 6.66 -14.16
CA VAL A 227 0.42 5.36 -14.74
C VAL A 227 -0.80 4.69 -15.39
N LEU A 228 -1.98 4.78 -14.79
CA LEU A 228 -3.22 4.27 -15.37
C LEU A 228 -3.51 4.92 -16.73
N GLU A 229 -3.36 6.23 -16.82
CA GLU A 229 -3.67 6.99 -18.03
C GLU A 229 -2.56 6.91 -19.10
N GLN A 230 -1.30 7.06 -18.71
CA GLN A 230 -0.18 7.31 -19.61
C GLN A 230 0.94 6.26 -19.53
N GLY A 231 0.91 5.37 -18.51
CA GLY A 231 1.95 4.35 -18.32
C GLY A 231 2.08 3.42 -19.51
N LYS A 232 3.29 3.13 -19.94
CA LYS A 232 3.60 2.25 -21.07
C LYS A 232 3.42 0.80 -20.67
N VAL A 233 2.71 0.03 -21.48
CA VAL A 233 2.53 -1.43 -21.30
C VAL A 233 3.89 -2.12 -21.25
N GLY A 234 4.04 -3.05 -20.31
CA GLY A 234 5.28 -3.79 -20.09
C GLY A 234 6.36 -3.01 -19.35
N CYS A 235 6.07 -1.79 -18.87
CA CYS A 235 6.98 -1.02 -18.05
C CYS A 235 6.70 -1.19 -16.56
N VAL A 236 7.76 -0.95 -15.77
CA VAL A 236 7.71 -0.77 -14.32
C VAL A 236 8.00 0.69 -14.04
N TYR A 237 7.30 1.28 -13.08
CA TYR A 237 7.52 2.64 -12.59
C TYR A 237 7.75 2.61 -11.08
N ASN A 238 8.92 3.01 -10.63
CA ASN A 238 9.19 3.23 -9.22
C ASN A 238 8.53 4.55 -8.78
N VAL A 239 7.86 4.52 -7.63
CA VAL A 239 7.12 5.68 -7.08
C VAL A 239 7.60 5.94 -5.65
N GLY A 240 8.45 6.92 -5.47
CA GLY A 240 9.00 7.37 -4.18
C GLY A 240 9.01 8.88 -4.07
N ALA A 241 9.35 9.38 -2.88
CA ALA A 241 9.38 10.81 -2.61
C ALA A 241 10.79 11.36 -2.36
N ASP A 242 11.85 10.55 -2.48
CA ASP A 242 13.22 10.93 -2.10
C ASP A 242 13.32 11.43 -0.65
N SER A 243 12.53 10.83 0.25
CA SER A 243 12.35 11.26 1.64
C SER A 243 12.78 10.17 2.62
N GLU A 244 14.07 9.81 2.59
CA GLU A 244 14.64 8.82 3.50
C GLU A 244 14.65 9.33 4.94
N LYS A 245 14.10 8.53 5.87
CA LYS A 245 14.11 8.78 7.31
C LYS A 245 14.41 7.51 8.06
N THR A 246 15.13 7.61 9.18
CA THR A 246 15.22 6.52 10.14
C THR A 246 13.89 6.36 10.89
N ASN A 247 13.63 5.17 11.42
CA ASN A 247 12.44 4.98 12.29
C ASN A 247 12.52 5.89 13.52
N LEU A 248 13.74 6.19 14.00
CA LEU A 248 13.96 7.12 15.10
C LEU A 248 13.58 8.56 14.72
N ASP A 249 13.95 9.03 13.51
CA ASP A 249 13.52 10.35 13.00
C ASP A 249 11.99 10.44 12.91
N VAL A 250 11.34 9.37 12.47
CA VAL A 250 9.87 9.32 12.36
C VAL A 250 9.21 9.44 13.73
N VAL A 251 9.64 8.63 14.72
CA VAL A 251 9.02 8.65 16.06
C VAL A 251 9.26 9.96 16.78
N THR A 252 10.47 10.52 16.69
CA THR A 252 10.77 11.81 17.31
C THR A 252 9.94 12.93 16.68
N SER A 253 9.81 12.95 15.33
CA SER A 253 8.97 13.93 14.65
C SER A 253 7.49 13.86 15.07
N ILE A 254 6.94 12.66 15.28
CA ILE A 254 5.56 12.48 15.76
C ILE A 254 5.41 13.04 17.18
N LEU A 255 6.35 12.71 18.07
CA LEU A 255 6.33 13.21 19.46
C LEU A 255 6.45 14.73 19.53
N ASP A 256 7.32 15.33 18.72
CA ASP A 256 7.49 16.78 18.63
C ASP A 256 6.21 17.48 18.14
N ILE A 257 5.56 16.93 17.10
CA ILE A 257 4.29 17.47 16.57
C ILE A 257 3.18 17.41 17.64
N LEU A 258 3.11 16.31 18.41
CA LEU A 258 2.10 16.11 19.46
C LEU A 258 2.46 16.79 20.80
N GLY A 259 3.66 17.36 20.94
CA GLY A 259 4.15 17.89 22.21
C GLY A 259 4.31 16.84 23.31
N LYS A 260 4.64 15.60 22.95
CA LYS A 260 4.78 14.48 23.86
C LYS A 260 6.24 14.20 24.22
N PRO A 261 6.52 13.67 25.43
CA PRO A 261 7.88 13.42 25.87
C PRO A 261 8.53 12.24 25.10
N HIS A 262 9.80 12.38 24.73
CA HIS A 262 10.58 11.32 24.07
C HIS A 262 10.79 10.08 24.95
N SER A 263 10.55 10.18 26.26
CA SER A 263 10.58 9.02 27.18
C SER A 263 9.51 7.96 26.88
N LEU A 264 8.54 8.25 26.01
CA LEU A 264 7.59 7.25 25.53
C LEU A 264 8.23 6.24 24.55
N ILE A 265 9.40 6.54 23.98
CA ILE A 265 10.09 5.60 23.06
C ILE A 265 10.57 4.39 23.85
N LYS A 266 10.20 3.18 23.37
CA LYS A 266 10.63 1.91 23.94
C LYS A 266 11.27 1.04 22.88
N TYR A 267 12.55 0.72 23.03
CA TYR A 267 13.23 -0.20 22.16
C TYR A 267 12.80 -1.65 22.44
N VAL A 268 12.43 -2.37 21.40
CA VAL A 268 12.01 -3.78 21.46
C VAL A 268 12.93 -4.63 20.61
N LYS A 269 12.91 -5.97 20.80
CA LYS A 269 13.72 -6.90 20.01
C LYS A 269 13.37 -6.78 18.52
N ASP A 270 14.41 -6.74 17.70
CA ASP A 270 14.22 -6.66 16.24
C ASP A 270 13.62 -7.96 15.65
N ARG A 271 12.95 -7.83 14.50
CA ARG A 271 12.31 -8.96 13.82
C ARG A 271 13.30 -9.67 12.88
N PRO A 272 13.13 -10.97 12.62
CA PRO A 272 13.90 -11.69 11.61
C PRO A 272 13.71 -11.07 10.21
N GLY A 273 14.80 -11.02 9.41
CA GLY A 273 14.74 -10.52 8.04
C GLY A 273 14.37 -9.03 7.91
N HIS A 274 14.67 -8.22 8.94
CA HIS A 274 14.38 -6.79 8.92
C HIS A 274 15.39 -6.04 8.06
N ASP A 275 15.01 -5.70 6.85
CA ASP A 275 15.85 -4.95 5.91
C ASP A 275 16.29 -3.61 6.48
N ARG A 276 17.58 -3.30 6.31
CA ARG A 276 18.19 -2.09 6.93
C ARG A 276 17.78 -0.81 6.22
N ARG A 277 17.74 -0.81 4.87
CA ARG A 277 17.46 0.39 4.10
C ARG A 277 16.71 0.09 2.81
N TYR A 278 15.69 0.90 2.54
CA TYR A 278 15.02 1.02 1.25
C TYR A 278 15.14 2.45 0.74
N ALA A 279 15.51 2.60 -0.53
CA ALA A 279 15.43 3.85 -1.27
C ALA A 279 15.24 3.51 -2.75
N ILE A 280 14.33 4.20 -3.41
CA ILE A 280 14.04 3.95 -4.83
C ILE A 280 14.33 5.19 -5.68
N ASP A 281 14.74 4.93 -6.91
CA ASP A 281 14.91 5.96 -7.92
C ASP A 281 13.56 6.16 -8.63
N ASN A 282 13.00 7.36 -8.54
CA ASN A 282 11.73 7.75 -9.15
C ASN A 282 11.90 8.55 -10.45
N THR A 283 13.09 8.54 -11.05
CA THR A 283 13.43 9.33 -12.24
C THR A 283 12.50 9.00 -13.41
N ARG A 284 12.21 7.71 -13.64
CA ARG A 284 11.35 7.31 -14.77
C ARG A 284 9.95 7.88 -14.67
N VAL A 285 9.26 7.74 -13.55
CA VAL A 285 7.89 8.26 -13.39
C VAL A 285 7.86 9.78 -13.49
N ARG A 286 8.91 10.46 -13.03
CA ARG A 286 9.04 11.94 -13.15
C ARG A 286 9.27 12.38 -14.60
N THR A 287 10.20 11.76 -15.30
CA THR A 287 10.59 12.17 -16.65
C THR A 287 9.60 11.73 -17.73
N GLU A 288 9.03 10.53 -17.61
CA GLU A 288 8.11 10.01 -18.62
C GLU A 288 6.66 10.45 -18.41
N LEU A 289 6.21 10.60 -17.13
CA LEU A 289 4.82 10.89 -16.79
C LEU A 289 4.61 12.24 -16.10
N GLY A 290 5.67 13.02 -15.88
CA GLY A 290 5.57 14.34 -15.25
C GLY A 290 5.20 14.30 -13.76
N PHE A 291 5.38 13.16 -13.09
CA PHE A 291 5.08 13.04 -11.66
C PHE A 291 5.94 14.00 -10.83
N GLN A 292 5.32 14.64 -9.85
CA GLN A 292 5.99 15.48 -8.87
C GLN A 292 5.42 15.23 -7.49
N VAL A 293 6.29 15.12 -6.50
CA VAL A 293 5.88 15.08 -5.08
C VAL A 293 5.40 16.47 -4.69
N THR A 294 4.24 16.55 -4.05
CA THR A 294 3.62 17.82 -3.63
C THR A 294 3.67 18.04 -2.14
N ARG A 295 3.90 16.98 -1.35
CA ARG A 295 4.00 17.06 0.11
C ARG A 295 5.39 16.61 0.57
N ASP A 296 6.15 17.52 1.18
CA ASP A 296 7.32 17.12 1.95
C ASP A 296 6.90 16.31 3.20
N PHE A 297 7.85 15.53 3.74
CA PHE A 297 7.55 14.61 4.84
C PHE A 297 7.02 15.33 6.09
N ARG A 298 7.57 16.49 6.44
CA ARG A 298 7.18 17.21 7.65
C ARG A 298 5.74 17.72 7.57
N THR A 299 5.39 18.34 6.45
CA THR A 299 4.03 18.82 6.17
C THR A 299 3.05 17.67 6.14
N GLY A 300 3.32 16.62 5.35
CA GLY A 300 2.43 15.48 5.24
C GLY A 300 2.28 14.69 6.54
N LEU A 301 3.36 14.59 7.36
CA LEU A 301 3.27 13.97 8.68
C LEU A 301 2.39 14.78 9.62
N GLY A 302 2.50 16.12 9.61
CA GLY A 302 1.65 17.01 10.39
C GLY A 302 0.17 16.84 10.02
N GLU A 303 -0.16 16.85 8.72
CA GLU A 303 -1.52 16.61 8.21
C GLU A 303 -2.04 15.22 8.65
N THR A 304 -1.16 14.20 8.62
CA THR A 304 -1.50 12.84 9.05
C THR A 304 -1.80 12.78 10.55
N VAL A 305 -0.95 13.36 11.39
CA VAL A 305 -1.17 13.43 12.85
C VAL A 305 -2.49 14.14 13.17
N GLU A 306 -2.76 15.27 12.53
CA GLU A 306 -4.02 16.01 12.70
C GLU A 306 -5.23 15.17 12.27
N TRP A 307 -5.12 14.41 11.17
CA TRP A 307 -6.18 13.53 10.73
C TRP A 307 -6.49 12.45 11.77
N TYR A 308 -5.48 11.77 12.34
CA TYR A 308 -5.67 10.74 13.38
C TYR A 308 -6.26 11.34 14.66
N ASP A 309 -5.85 12.54 15.04
CA ASP A 309 -6.39 13.23 16.21
C ASP A 309 -7.88 13.58 16.05
N ARG A 310 -8.28 14.06 14.86
CA ARG A 310 -9.68 14.38 14.55
C ARG A 310 -10.55 13.13 14.35
N ASN A 311 -9.97 12.01 13.95
CA ASN A 311 -10.70 10.77 13.62
C ASN A 311 -10.51 9.67 14.67
N ARG A 312 -10.42 10.03 15.97
CA ARG A 312 -10.20 9.07 17.07
C ARG A 312 -11.24 7.96 17.10
N SER A 313 -12.51 8.24 16.83
CA SER A 313 -13.59 7.25 16.80
C SER A 313 -13.36 6.16 15.74
N TRP A 314 -12.77 6.52 14.58
CA TRP A 314 -12.48 5.60 13.50
C TRP A 314 -11.43 4.56 13.94
N TRP A 315 -10.25 4.99 14.41
CA TRP A 315 -9.20 4.04 14.77
C TRP A 315 -9.42 3.36 16.14
N HIS A 316 -10.23 3.94 17.03
CA HIS A 316 -10.65 3.24 18.26
C HIS A 316 -11.47 2.00 17.95
N ARG A 317 -12.42 2.06 16.99
CA ARG A 317 -13.19 0.89 16.56
C ARG A 317 -12.33 -0.20 15.96
N ILE A 318 -11.30 0.18 15.20
CA ILE A 318 -10.37 -0.76 14.58
C ILE A 318 -9.48 -1.43 15.64
N ARG A 319 -9.05 -0.69 16.67
CA ARG A 319 -8.13 -1.18 17.72
C ARG A 319 -8.81 -2.07 18.77
N THR A 320 -9.86 -2.80 18.44
CA THR A 320 -10.57 -3.75 19.31
C THR A 320 -10.40 -5.18 18.81
N GLY A 321 -10.72 -6.17 19.65
CA GLY A 321 -10.73 -7.58 19.25
C GLY A 321 -9.38 -8.09 18.73
N GLU A 322 -9.39 -8.68 17.54
CA GLU A 322 -8.20 -9.30 16.90
C GLU A 322 -6.97 -8.39 16.81
N TYR A 323 -7.18 -7.08 16.69
CA TYR A 323 -6.05 -6.13 16.70
C TYR A 323 -5.34 -6.13 18.06
N LEU A 324 -6.06 -6.14 19.18
CA LEU A 324 -5.44 -6.14 20.51
C LEU A 324 -4.68 -7.45 20.77
N GLU A 325 -5.23 -8.58 20.37
CA GLU A 325 -4.55 -9.89 20.46
C GLU A 325 -3.26 -9.90 19.65
N TYR A 326 -3.32 -9.39 18.43
CA TYR A 326 -2.13 -9.21 17.59
C TYR A 326 -1.10 -8.27 18.23
N TYR A 327 -1.52 -7.11 18.74
CA TYR A 327 -0.63 -6.14 19.38
C TYR A 327 0.09 -6.72 20.61
N GLU A 328 -0.63 -7.44 21.46
CA GLU A 328 -0.04 -8.11 22.63
C GLU A 328 1.00 -9.15 22.24
N LYS A 329 0.70 -9.97 21.25
CA LYS A 329 1.62 -10.98 20.72
C LYS A 329 2.90 -10.37 20.15
N MET A 330 2.80 -9.23 19.48
CA MET A 330 3.95 -8.60 18.77
C MET A 330 4.80 -7.72 19.67
N TYR A 331 4.24 -7.04 20.65
CA TYR A 331 4.93 -5.97 21.37
C TYR A 331 5.04 -6.16 22.88
N ARG A 332 4.11 -6.82 23.55
CA ARG A 332 4.17 -7.01 25.02
C ARG A 332 5.05 -8.17 25.47
N ASN A 333 5.27 -9.15 24.64
CA ASN A 333 6.03 -10.37 24.94
C ASN A 333 7.41 -10.41 24.26
N ARG A 334 7.89 -9.27 23.80
CA ARG A 334 9.22 -9.16 23.12
C ARG A 334 10.19 -8.27 23.86
#